data_e8ccdd53496a16ae9ca26618a611c55e
#
_entry.id   e8ccdd53496a16ae9ca26618a611c55e
#
_cell.length_a   1.000
_cell.length_b   1.000
_cell.length_c   1.000
_cell.angle_alpha   90.00
_cell.angle_beta   90.00
_cell.angle_gamma   90.00
#
_symmetry.space_group_name_H-M   'P 1'
#
loop_
_entity.id
_entity.type
_entity.pdbx_description
1 polymer ?
#
loop_
_entity_poly.entity_id
_entity_poly.type
_entity_poly.pdbx_seq_one_letter_code
_entity_poly.pdbx_strand_id
1 'polypeptide(L)'
;MRDKSGLSKSTTFLLLLIVVVSLTFSFSTFEVTASPSSSFYYRFTVDREGATTILINFQSDSSSSSWVIVPKDWGSTPNVISGTITQSSLVDTKEVVGESQYFYEAYKFTYKSSSTSGIFNMTIGFSMDTGALIIDQRGIFFSPLIGFDYPTSSGTAEVLFNSSLTVNSNNAIAIGSTTYQPRLVTAHRTVFNLNEKLLRLQIEFKTNLSTEYTTLQSVNKVFNFNAVKRYATYASSILNLYDRIYNNFTRLFNVTLTPPVGVQFFLPNFDEFLSIGGFTPFSTAGAGKININIFFIRAVNGTIEVIATHELAHHFLIKAGLSPTDFLWFHEGMAEYVSVTLVERLGYEGAVHEKNNLDQGASQLIQQLGEQNLGFVQNWNPSVSPTNVGNYYAVSYYVVSRLAQDYGGLDYYKHFFELIHGVKVDDIETLALYLSKAANADVALALQDWGFNVIDLYASPEIREKIVETQRAIAAVSPVFQPYKSLAEFFYKQALLSFKRGDTAGGSNLLQLAIIIADLAPLLTLLTIAAILGIIVYALHRRSEKAKLRSTVPPPPPEIFPKSAE
;
A
#
# COMPACT_ATOMS: atom_id res chain seq x y z
N MET A 1 71.25 21.56 -26.01
CA MET A 1 71.15 22.08 -27.40
C MET A 1 69.79 21.72 -27.97
N ARG A 2 69.00 22.77 -28.27
CA ARG A 2 67.80 22.86 -29.12
C ARG A 2 66.61 21.94 -28.71
N ASP A 3 65.58 22.48 -28.16
CA ASP A 3 64.74 23.63 -28.45
C ASP A 3 63.69 23.39 -29.54
N LYS A 4 62.51 23.89 -29.20
CA LYS A 4 61.41 24.44 -29.97
C LYS A 4 60.08 23.73 -29.82
N SER A 5 59.34 24.24 -28.85
CA SER A 5 57.90 24.36 -28.88
C SER A 5 57.42 25.02 -30.19
N GLY A 6 56.80 24.23 -31.05
CA GLY A 6 56.02 24.73 -32.17
C GLY A 6 54.55 24.40 -31.95
N LEU A 7 53.76 25.26 -31.29
CA LEU A 7 52.30 25.19 -31.39
C LEU A 7 51.92 25.33 -32.86
N SER A 8 51.40 24.28 -33.45
CA SER A 8 50.92 24.25 -34.82
C SER A 8 49.81 25.33 -35.00
N LYS A 9 49.86 26.02 -36.16
CA LYS A 9 48.82 27.01 -36.56
C LYS A 9 47.42 26.46 -36.46
N SER A 10 47.23 25.16 -36.51
CA SER A 10 46.00 24.42 -36.30
C SER A 10 45.47 24.52 -34.84
N THR A 11 46.40 24.45 -33.85
CA THR A 11 46.01 24.54 -32.40
C THR A 11 45.61 25.98 -32.01
N THR A 12 46.24 26.98 -32.63
CA THR A 12 45.87 28.39 -32.42
C THR A 12 44.51 28.70 -33.02
N PHE A 13 44.18 28.10 -34.19
CA PHE A 13 42.88 28.27 -34.82
C PHE A 13 41.77 27.58 -34.02
N LEU A 14 42.04 26.42 -33.45
CA LEU A 14 41.08 25.69 -32.60
C LEU A 14 40.83 26.41 -31.28
N LEU A 15 41.86 27.02 -30.67
CA LEU A 15 41.72 27.83 -29.47
C LEU A 15 40.94 29.13 -29.75
N LEU A 16 41.15 29.77 -30.89
CA LEU A 16 40.38 30.95 -31.29
C LEU A 16 38.92 30.60 -31.58
N LEU A 17 38.66 29.44 -32.19
CA LEU A 17 37.29 28.96 -32.44
C LEU A 17 36.56 28.63 -31.12
N ILE A 18 37.22 28.02 -30.14
CA ILE A 18 36.64 27.75 -28.81
C ILE A 18 36.34 29.06 -28.07
N VAL A 19 37.19 30.06 -28.15
CA VAL A 19 36.95 31.37 -27.52
C VAL A 19 35.80 32.13 -28.22
N VAL A 20 35.67 32.05 -29.55
CA VAL A 20 34.55 32.66 -30.30
C VAL A 20 33.25 31.94 -30.01
N VAL A 21 33.25 30.58 -29.93
CA VAL A 21 32.07 29.80 -29.56
C VAL A 21 31.67 30.03 -28.09
N SER A 22 32.64 30.17 -27.18
CA SER A 22 32.31 30.49 -25.78
C SER A 22 31.81 31.93 -25.60
N LEU A 23 32.28 32.89 -26.43
CA LEU A 23 31.74 34.27 -26.44
C LEU A 23 30.34 34.36 -27.07
N THR A 24 30.01 33.50 -28.05
CA THR A 24 28.66 33.46 -28.62
C THR A 24 27.65 32.77 -27.71
N PHE A 25 28.09 31.81 -26.85
CA PHE A 25 27.21 31.22 -25.82
C PHE A 25 27.05 32.07 -24.56
N SER A 26 27.86 33.13 -24.39
CA SER A 26 27.74 34.07 -23.24
C SER A 26 26.73 35.20 -23.47
N PHE A 27 26.12 35.32 -24.64
CA PHE A 27 24.88 36.04 -24.86
C PHE A 27 23.68 35.11 -24.72
N SER A 28 23.55 34.44 -23.58
CA SER A 28 22.23 34.07 -23.11
C SER A 28 21.46 35.37 -22.96
N THR A 29 20.54 35.62 -23.86
CA THR A 29 19.52 36.62 -23.67
C THR A 29 18.97 36.40 -22.27
N PHE A 30 19.31 37.29 -21.33
CA PHE A 30 18.47 37.50 -20.18
C PHE A 30 17.13 37.91 -20.78
N GLU A 31 16.20 36.95 -20.91
CA GLU A 31 14.80 37.27 -21.02
C GLU A 31 14.50 38.10 -19.77
N VAL A 32 14.49 39.41 -19.91
CA VAL A 32 13.85 40.29 -18.96
C VAL A 32 12.37 39.91 -19.05
N THR A 33 11.98 38.90 -18.29
CA THR A 33 10.56 38.59 -18.10
C THR A 33 9.98 39.86 -17.48
N ALA A 34 9.19 40.60 -18.26
CA ALA A 34 8.40 41.70 -17.74
C ALA A 34 7.66 41.20 -16.49
N SER A 35 7.69 42.02 -15.43
CA SER A 35 6.93 41.66 -14.22
C SER A 35 5.49 41.36 -14.62
N PRO A 36 4.88 40.24 -14.15
CA PRO A 36 3.51 39.90 -14.50
C PRO A 36 2.57 41.07 -14.18
N SER A 37 1.75 41.45 -15.15
CA SER A 37 0.76 42.54 -15.00
C SER A 37 -0.47 42.11 -14.18
N SER A 38 -0.52 40.82 -13.78
CA SER A 38 -1.62 40.23 -13.03
C SER A 38 -1.12 39.30 -11.93
N SER A 39 -1.94 39.16 -10.88
CA SER A 39 -1.59 38.35 -9.73
C SER A 39 -2.79 37.61 -9.15
N PHE A 40 -2.55 36.40 -8.70
CA PHE A 40 -3.48 35.60 -7.91
C PHE A 40 -3.00 35.49 -6.46
N TYR A 41 -3.91 35.73 -5.53
CA TYR A 41 -3.67 35.56 -4.10
C TYR A 41 -4.71 34.58 -3.53
N TYR A 42 -4.24 33.39 -3.16
CA TYR A 42 -5.05 32.34 -2.53
C TYR A 42 -4.94 32.47 -1.02
N ARG A 43 -6.09 32.57 -0.33
CA ARG A 43 -6.14 32.53 1.12
C ARG A 43 -6.98 31.32 1.54
N PHE A 44 -6.34 30.43 2.31
CA PHE A 44 -6.97 29.28 2.95
C PHE A 44 -7.09 29.59 4.44
N THR A 45 -8.30 29.48 5.00
CA THR A 45 -8.55 29.67 6.43
C THR A 45 -9.05 28.34 6.99
N VAL A 46 -8.21 27.67 7.78
CA VAL A 46 -8.47 26.37 8.40
C VAL A 46 -9.04 26.63 9.79
N ASP A 47 -10.26 26.17 10.04
CA ASP A 47 -10.88 26.25 11.35
C ASP A 47 -10.36 25.16 12.30
N ARG A 48 -10.84 25.15 13.55
CA ARG A 48 -10.40 24.19 14.58
C ARG A 48 -10.79 22.73 14.25
N GLU A 49 -11.81 22.52 13.41
CA GLU A 49 -12.32 21.20 13.03
C GLU A 49 -11.71 20.68 11.71
N GLY A 50 -10.92 21.52 11.01
CA GLY A 50 -10.28 21.20 9.73
C GLY A 50 -11.08 21.64 8.52
N ALA A 51 -12.28 22.20 8.68
CA ALA A 51 -12.97 22.82 7.55
C ALA A 51 -12.20 24.05 7.08
N THR A 52 -12.16 24.24 5.78
CA THR A 52 -11.32 25.27 5.15
C THR A 52 -12.16 26.15 4.24
N THR A 53 -12.09 27.46 4.49
CA THR A 53 -12.63 28.48 3.58
C THR A 53 -11.52 28.92 2.64
N ILE A 54 -11.81 28.99 1.36
CA ILE A 54 -10.90 29.38 0.29
C ILE A 54 -11.39 30.68 -0.35
N LEU A 55 -10.49 31.68 -0.40
CA LEU A 55 -10.70 32.92 -1.13
C LEU A 55 -9.57 33.08 -2.14
N ILE A 56 -9.91 33.34 -3.41
CA ILE A 56 -8.97 33.58 -4.50
C ILE A 56 -9.20 35.02 -4.96
N ASN A 57 -8.24 35.91 -4.72
CA ASN A 57 -8.25 37.25 -5.22
C ASN A 57 -7.42 37.34 -6.49
N PHE A 58 -8.00 37.81 -7.56
CA PHE A 58 -7.29 38.14 -8.80
C PHE A 58 -7.25 39.66 -8.99
N GLN A 59 -6.07 40.18 -9.31
CA GLN A 59 -5.85 41.58 -9.59
C GLN A 59 -5.01 41.74 -10.86
N SER A 60 -5.35 42.74 -11.69
CA SER A 60 -4.60 43.10 -12.88
C SER A 60 -4.68 44.61 -13.11
N ASP A 61 -3.59 45.21 -13.62
CA ASP A 61 -3.49 46.61 -14.04
C ASP A 61 -3.79 46.81 -15.54
N SER A 62 -4.13 45.76 -16.25
CA SER A 62 -4.43 45.73 -17.67
C SER A 62 -5.76 45.07 -17.98
N SER A 63 -6.21 45.22 -19.22
CA SER A 63 -7.39 44.46 -19.73
C SER A 63 -6.86 43.28 -20.55
N SER A 64 -7.32 42.08 -20.26
CA SER A 64 -6.83 40.84 -20.89
C SER A 64 -7.80 39.67 -20.64
N SER A 65 -7.31 38.47 -20.80
CA SER A 65 -7.97 37.20 -20.40
C SER A 65 -7.09 36.43 -19.46
N SER A 66 -7.71 35.64 -18.58
CA SER A 66 -7.02 34.77 -17.63
C SER A 66 -7.94 33.56 -17.28
N TRP A 67 -7.40 32.65 -16.48
CA TRP A 67 -8.15 31.49 -15.99
C TRP A 67 -7.69 31.08 -14.58
N VAL A 68 -8.60 30.40 -13.88
CA VAL A 68 -8.35 29.82 -12.56
C VAL A 68 -9.11 28.53 -12.41
N ILE A 69 -8.53 27.56 -11.68
CA ILE A 69 -9.20 26.30 -11.38
C ILE A 69 -10.18 26.48 -10.22
N VAL A 70 -11.40 25.96 -10.40
CA VAL A 70 -12.47 25.94 -9.42
C VAL A 70 -13.08 24.53 -9.31
N PRO A 71 -13.74 24.16 -8.19
CA PRO A 71 -14.48 22.90 -8.11
C PRO A 71 -15.61 22.83 -9.15
N LYS A 72 -15.93 21.66 -9.69
CA LYS A 72 -17.03 21.45 -10.66
C LYS A 72 -18.39 21.86 -10.11
N ASP A 73 -18.62 21.69 -8.81
CA ASP A 73 -19.84 22.05 -8.08
C ASP A 73 -19.79 23.49 -7.51
N TRP A 74 -18.82 24.29 -7.95
CA TRP A 74 -18.65 25.67 -7.44
C TRP A 74 -19.93 26.50 -7.52
N GLY A 75 -20.70 26.44 -8.63
CA GLY A 75 -22.05 26.99 -8.76
C GLY A 75 -22.22 28.49 -8.50
N SER A 76 -21.13 29.18 -8.15
CA SER A 76 -21.12 30.60 -7.78
C SER A 76 -20.58 31.47 -8.91
N THR A 77 -20.76 32.78 -8.77
CA THR A 77 -20.16 33.79 -9.67
C THR A 77 -19.09 34.54 -8.91
N PRO A 78 -17.99 34.97 -9.58
CA PRO A 78 -17.00 35.85 -8.96
C PRO A 78 -17.62 37.15 -8.47
N ASN A 79 -17.17 37.62 -7.32
CA ASN A 79 -17.48 38.97 -6.85
C ASN A 79 -16.50 39.95 -7.49
N VAL A 80 -16.94 40.76 -8.46
CA VAL A 80 -16.14 41.76 -9.11
C VAL A 80 -16.14 43.06 -8.29
N ILE A 81 -14.95 43.40 -7.76
CA ILE A 81 -14.76 44.57 -6.89
C ILE A 81 -14.48 45.82 -7.72
N SER A 82 -13.71 45.68 -8.82
CA SER A 82 -13.36 46.77 -9.71
C SER A 82 -13.17 46.28 -11.15
N GLY A 83 -13.58 47.06 -12.13
CA GLY A 83 -13.59 46.66 -13.53
C GLY A 83 -14.81 45.86 -13.92
N THR A 84 -14.75 45.13 -15.04
CA THR A 84 -15.86 44.32 -15.55
C THR A 84 -15.35 43.03 -16.19
N ILE A 85 -16.06 41.92 -16.00
CA ILE A 85 -15.91 40.68 -16.79
C ILE A 85 -16.74 40.89 -18.06
N THR A 86 -16.11 40.79 -19.22
CA THR A 86 -16.78 40.92 -20.51
C THR A 86 -17.24 39.61 -21.10
N GLN A 87 -16.54 38.50 -20.77
CA GLN A 87 -16.88 37.13 -21.15
C GLN A 87 -16.34 36.18 -20.11
N SER A 88 -17.08 35.11 -19.83
CA SER A 88 -16.59 34.01 -18.99
C SER A 88 -17.24 32.69 -19.37
N SER A 89 -16.53 31.59 -19.10
CA SER A 89 -17.02 30.22 -19.28
C SER A 89 -16.33 29.27 -18.29
N LEU A 90 -17.03 28.20 -17.89
CA LEU A 90 -16.44 27.03 -17.28
C LEU A 90 -16.11 26.04 -18.40
N VAL A 91 -14.91 25.51 -18.41
CA VAL A 91 -14.40 24.57 -19.42
C VAL A 91 -13.62 23.44 -18.73
N ASP A 92 -13.46 22.32 -19.44
CA ASP A 92 -12.61 21.24 -18.96
C ASP A 92 -11.17 21.75 -18.75
N THR A 93 -10.54 21.32 -17.65
CA THR A 93 -9.17 21.73 -17.32
C THR A 93 -8.17 21.39 -18.43
N LYS A 94 -8.46 20.38 -19.26
CA LYS A 94 -7.64 20.02 -20.42
C LYS A 94 -7.40 21.18 -21.38
N GLU A 95 -8.35 22.13 -21.49
CA GLU A 95 -8.22 23.29 -22.38
C GLU A 95 -7.13 24.28 -21.93
N VAL A 96 -6.76 24.27 -20.65
CA VAL A 96 -5.80 25.25 -20.10
C VAL A 96 -4.49 24.61 -19.61
N VAL A 97 -4.55 23.35 -19.13
CA VAL A 97 -3.38 22.66 -18.58
C VAL A 97 -3.00 21.38 -19.32
N GLY A 98 -3.80 20.94 -20.31
CA GLY A 98 -3.51 19.79 -21.16
C GLY A 98 -4.06 18.44 -20.65
N GLU A 99 -4.63 18.41 -19.45
CA GLU A 99 -5.24 17.20 -18.83
C GLU A 99 -6.54 17.53 -18.11
N SER A 100 -7.49 16.59 -18.11
CA SER A 100 -8.76 16.71 -17.39
C SER A 100 -8.55 16.38 -15.92
N GLN A 101 -9.12 17.19 -15.03
CA GLN A 101 -9.12 16.99 -13.58
C GLN A 101 -10.52 16.59 -13.11
N TYR A 102 -10.65 15.45 -12.43
CA TYR A 102 -11.94 14.86 -12.10
C TYR A 102 -12.90 15.81 -11.35
N PHE A 103 -12.40 16.47 -10.29
CA PHE A 103 -13.21 17.32 -9.42
C PHE A 103 -13.22 18.80 -9.81
N TYR A 104 -12.54 19.19 -10.90
CA TYR A 104 -12.26 20.59 -11.18
C TYR A 104 -12.56 20.97 -12.63
N GLU A 105 -12.90 22.25 -12.81
CA GLU A 105 -13.02 22.94 -14.09
C GLU A 105 -12.16 24.20 -14.10
N ALA A 106 -11.86 24.70 -15.28
CA ALA A 106 -11.22 25.99 -15.44
C ALA A 106 -12.27 27.09 -15.69
N TYR A 107 -12.30 28.07 -14.80
CA TYR A 107 -13.04 29.31 -15.03
C TYR A 107 -12.18 30.23 -15.88
N LYS A 108 -12.50 30.36 -17.16
CA LYS A 108 -11.86 31.28 -18.11
C LYS A 108 -12.65 32.59 -18.12
N PHE A 109 -11.97 33.72 -18.12
CA PHE A 109 -12.62 35.04 -18.12
C PHE A 109 -11.78 36.06 -18.90
N THR A 110 -12.51 36.93 -19.61
CA THR A 110 -11.97 38.11 -20.25
C THR A 110 -12.45 39.33 -19.47
N TYR A 111 -11.56 40.23 -19.16
CA TYR A 111 -11.85 41.35 -18.26
C TYR A 111 -11.31 42.69 -18.80
N LYS A 112 -11.94 43.77 -18.35
CA LYS A 112 -11.49 45.15 -18.56
C LYS A 112 -11.24 45.79 -17.22
N SER A 113 -10.07 46.48 -17.10
CA SER A 113 -9.77 47.32 -15.95
C SER A 113 -10.76 48.49 -15.86
N SER A 114 -10.99 48.96 -14.64
CA SER A 114 -11.82 50.12 -14.39
C SER A 114 -11.21 51.38 -15.01
N SER A 115 -12.00 52.18 -15.71
CA SER A 115 -11.55 53.48 -16.26
C SER A 115 -11.16 54.47 -15.16
N THR A 116 -11.63 54.29 -13.94
CA THR A 116 -11.35 55.20 -12.82
C THR A 116 -10.10 54.79 -12.03
N SER A 117 -9.94 53.49 -11.73
CA SER A 117 -8.81 52.99 -10.93
C SER A 117 -7.65 52.41 -11.77
N GLY A 118 -7.88 52.15 -13.07
CA GLY A 118 -6.92 51.43 -13.92
C GLY A 118 -6.76 49.94 -13.55
N ILE A 119 -7.53 49.42 -12.60
CA ILE A 119 -7.35 48.08 -12.03
C ILE A 119 -8.61 47.24 -12.27
N PHE A 120 -8.41 45.97 -12.61
CA PHE A 120 -9.42 44.92 -12.49
C PHE A 120 -9.16 44.16 -11.21
N ASN A 121 -10.21 43.90 -10.42
CA ASN A 121 -10.14 43.12 -9.18
C ASN A 121 -11.40 42.27 -8.97
N MET A 122 -11.21 40.98 -8.71
CA MET A 122 -12.31 40.04 -8.38
C MET A 122 -11.93 39.06 -7.29
N THR A 123 -12.93 38.53 -6.61
CA THR A 123 -12.78 37.47 -5.60
C THR A 123 -13.66 36.27 -5.93
N ILE A 124 -13.09 35.08 -5.83
CA ILE A 124 -13.77 33.79 -5.91
C ILE A 124 -13.70 33.14 -4.53
N GLY A 125 -14.84 32.61 -4.04
CA GLY A 125 -14.91 31.97 -2.74
C GLY A 125 -15.61 30.62 -2.80
N PHE A 126 -15.11 29.64 -2.03
CA PHE A 126 -15.74 28.36 -1.77
C PHE A 126 -15.20 27.76 -0.46
N SER A 127 -15.77 26.64 -0.01
CA SER A 127 -15.35 25.94 1.20
C SER A 127 -15.16 24.46 0.97
N MET A 128 -14.42 23.81 1.88
CA MET A 128 -14.13 22.39 1.86
C MET A 128 -14.13 21.87 3.31
N ASP A 129 -15.11 21.01 3.67
CA ASP A 129 -15.29 20.51 5.04
C ASP A 129 -14.13 19.65 5.53
N THR A 130 -13.39 19.03 4.62
CA THR A 130 -12.24 18.15 4.88
C THR A 130 -10.94 18.70 4.36
N GLY A 131 -10.77 20.02 4.30
CA GLY A 131 -9.54 20.66 3.83
C GLY A 131 -8.32 20.31 4.69
N ALA A 132 -8.53 20.11 5.99
CA ALA A 132 -7.55 19.49 6.87
C ALA A 132 -8.16 18.27 7.56
N LEU A 133 -7.36 17.21 7.66
CA LEU A 133 -7.71 15.94 8.30
C LEU A 133 -7.01 15.84 9.64
N ILE A 134 -7.75 15.51 10.72
CA ILE A 134 -7.24 15.52 12.08
C ILE A 134 -7.58 14.20 12.77
N ILE A 135 -6.56 13.47 13.21
CA ILE A 135 -6.69 12.28 14.07
C ILE A 135 -5.77 12.49 15.28
N ASP A 136 -6.32 12.32 16.48
CA ASP A 136 -5.65 12.62 17.74
C ASP A 136 -5.15 14.08 17.79
N GLN A 137 -3.89 14.26 18.14
CA GLN A 137 -3.26 15.58 18.25
C GLN A 137 -2.52 15.99 16.98
N ARG A 138 -2.71 15.28 15.86
CA ARG A 138 -2.03 15.51 14.60
C ARG A 138 -3.02 15.78 13.49
N GLY A 139 -2.69 16.72 12.63
CA GLY A 139 -3.47 17.01 11.43
C GLY A 139 -2.59 17.29 10.22
N ILE A 140 -3.16 17.07 9.05
CA ILE A 140 -2.56 17.44 7.76
C ILE A 140 -3.58 18.25 6.98
N PHE A 141 -3.22 19.49 6.65
CA PHE A 141 -3.90 20.28 5.64
C PHE A 141 -3.38 19.86 4.28
N PHE A 142 -4.30 19.58 3.36
CA PHE A 142 -3.99 19.30 1.97
C PHE A 142 -4.95 20.13 1.10
N SER A 143 -4.43 21.11 0.37
CA SER A 143 -5.26 22.05 -0.37
C SER A 143 -6.09 21.37 -1.47
N PRO A 144 -7.23 21.96 -1.90
CA PRO A 144 -7.76 21.68 -3.23
C PRO A 144 -6.69 21.96 -4.28
N LEU A 145 -6.94 21.53 -5.52
CA LEU A 145 -6.05 21.84 -6.63
C LEU A 145 -5.97 23.37 -6.83
N ILE A 146 -4.77 23.91 -6.76
CA ILE A 146 -4.48 25.29 -7.09
C ILE A 146 -4.06 25.31 -8.55
N GLY A 147 -4.70 26.16 -9.37
CA GLY A 147 -4.33 26.30 -10.76
C GLY A 147 -4.68 27.68 -11.31
N PHE A 148 -3.76 28.26 -12.08
CA PHE A 148 -3.90 29.58 -12.69
C PHE A 148 -2.94 29.74 -13.89
N ASP A 149 -3.06 30.82 -14.65
CA ASP A 149 -2.33 31.06 -15.90
C ASP A 149 -0.86 31.45 -15.69
N TYR A 150 -0.13 30.69 -14.89
CA TYR A 150 1.32 30.81 -14.74
C TYR A 150 2.03 30.46 -16.08
N PRO A 151 3.10 31.23 -16.54
CA PRO A 151 3.78 32.31 -15.85
C PRO A 151 3.25 33.74 -16.21
N THR A 152 2.13 33.83 -16.94
CA THR A 152 1.55 35.16 -17.34
C THR A 152 1.12 35.95 -16.10
N SER A 153 0.58 35.27 -15.09
CA SER A 153 0.25 35.84 -13.79
C SER A 153 1.21 35.33 -12.71
N SER A 154 1.48 36.16 -11.70
CA SER A 154 2.14 35.73 -10.47
C SER A 154 1.13 35.09 -9.50
N GLY A 155 1.59 34.21 -8.62
CA GLY A 155 0.74 33.56 -7.62
C GLY A 155 1.35 33.55 -6.22
N THR A 156 0.51 33.77 -5.21
CA THR A 156 0.88 33.61 -3.81
C THR A 156 -0.25 32.86 -3.09
N ALA A 157 0.09 31.93 -2.22
CA ALA A 157 -0.87 31.24 -1.34
C ALA A 157 -0.52 31.47 0.12
N GLU A 158 -1.53 31.79 0.91
CA GLU A 158 -1.47 31.92 2.36
C GLU A 158 -2.40 30.92 3.01
N VAL A 159 -1.90 30.15 3.97
CA VAL A 159 -2.70 29.27 4.80
C VAL A 159 -2.69 29.77 6.23
N LEU A 160 -3.88 30.09 6.75
CA LEU A 160 -4.10 30.57 8.10
C LEU A 160 -4.77 29.46 8.92
N PHE A 161 -4.18 29.14 10.05
CA PHE A 161 -4.70 28.14 10.97
C PHE A 161 -5.33 28.78 12.19
N ASN A 162 -6.42 28.18 12.68
CA ASN A 162 -7.00 28.56 13.97
C ASN A 162 -5.93 28.50 15.07
N SER A 163 -6.04 29.33 16.11
CA SER A 163 -5.06 29.42 17.20
C SER A 163 -4.87 28.13 18.00
N SER A 164 -5.80 27.19 17.92
CA SER A 164 -5.69 25.85 18.51
C SER A 164 -4.82 24.87 17.69
N LEU A 165 -4.43 25.26 16.47
CA LEU A 165 -3.67 24.45 15.51
C LEU A 165 -2.27 25.07 15.36
N THR A 166 -1.21 24.29 15.62
CA THR A 166 0.18 24.76 15.52
C THR A 166 0.92 24.05 14.39
N VAL A 167 1.38 24.81 13.41
CA VAL A 167 2.08 24.29 12.22
C VAL A 167 3.41 23.65 12.61
N ASN A 168 3.71 22.48 12.04
CA ASN A 168 5.02 21.88 12.06
C ASN A 168 5.88 22.51 10.95
N SER A 169 6.84 23.36 11.34
CA SER A 169 7.65 24.13 10.37
C SER A 169 8.50 23.29 9.42
N ASN A 170 8.78 22.02 9.77
CA ASN A 170 9.58 21.12 8.93
C ASN A 170 8.73 20.39 7.88
N ASN A 171 7.42 20.34 8.08
CA ASN A 171 6.49 19.57 7.27
C ASN A 171 5.44 20.48 6.62
N ALA A 172 5.93 21.39 5.76
CA ALA A 172 5.10 22.27 4.94
C ALA A 172 5.72 22.37 3.56
N ILE A 173 5.02 21.91 2.52
CA ILE A 173 5.51 21.87 1.15
C ILE A 173 4.41 22.25 0.15
N ALA A 174 4.83 22.73 -1.01
CA ALA A 174 4.00 22.77 -2.21
C ALA A 174 4.44 21.65 -3.16
N ILE A 175 3.46 20.94 -3.71
CA ILE A 175 3.62 19.77 -4.57
C ILE A 175 3.07 20.11 -5.95
N GLY A 176 3.94 20.22 -6.94
CA GLY A 176 3.62 20.37 -8.35
C GLY A 176 4.41 19.35 -9.17
N SER A 177 4.98 19.77 -10.29
CA SER A 177 5.97 18.96 -11.03
C SER A 177 7.25 18.76 -10.20
N THR A 178 7.53 19.70 -9.31
CA THR A 178 8.57 19.62 -8.28
C THR A 178 7.99 19.96 -6.91
N THR A 179 8.73 19.61 -5.86
CA THR A 179 8.36 19.97 -4.49
C THR A 179 9.19 21.17 -4.03
N TYR A 180 8.57 22.18 -3.43
CA TYR A 180 9.27 23.35 -2.91
C TYR A 180 8.74 23.84 -1.56
N GLN A 181 9.59 24.58 -0.85
CA GLN A 181 9.36 25.03 0.51
C GLN A 181 8.56 26.35 0.55
N PRO A 182 7.85 26.63 1.64
CA PRO A 182 7.18 27.90 1.85
C PRO A 182 8.19 29.06 2.01
N ARG A 183 7.78 30.25 1.61
CA ARG A 183 8.52 31.50 1.86
C ARG A 183 8.52 31.92 3.34
N LEU A 184 7.45 31.62 4.04
CA LEU A 184 7.25 31.97 5.45
C LEU A 184 6.48 30.87 6.17
N VAL A 185 6.95 30.48 7.35
CA VAL A 185 6.21 29.61 8.29
C VAL A 185 6.24 30.24 9.68
N THR A 186 5.06 30.34 10.28
CA THR A 186 4.89 30.69 11.70
C THR A 186 3.98 29.67 12.37
N ALA A 187 3.72 29.79 13.66
CA ALA A 187 2.86 28.85 14.39
C ALA A 187 1.44 28.68 13.78
N HIS A 188 0.89 29.73 13.16
CA HIS A 188 -0.49 29.69 12.66
C HIS A 188 -0.62 30.20 11.20
N ARG A 189 0.50 30.35 10.50
CA ARG A 189 0.49 30.92 9.16
C ARG A 189 1.63 30.36 8.31
N THR A 190 1.30 30.00 7.07
CA THR A 190 2.28 29.56 6.07
C THR A 190 2.02 30.30 4.77
N VAL A 191 3.09 30.76 4.07
CA VAL A 191 3.00 31.50 2.81
C VAL A 191 3.88 30.85 1.76
N PHE A 192 3.34 30.62 0.57
CA PHE A 192 4.04 30.07 -0.60
C PHE A 192 4.03 31.06 -1.76
N ASN A 193 5.11 31.11 -2.52
CA ASN A 193 5.09 31.62 -3.88
C ASN A 193 4.69 30.47 -4.81
N LEU A 194 3.75 30.69 -5.71
CA LEU A 194 3.23 29.70 -6.63
C LEU A 194 3.98 29.82 -7.96
N ASN A 195 4.78 28.82 -8.29
CA ASN A 195 5.72 28.86 -9.42
C ASN A 195 5.36 27.86 -10.53
N GLU A 196 4.15 27.30 -10.51
CA GLU A 196 3.67 26.29 -11.46
C GLU A 196 2.19 26.50 -11.79
N LYS A 197 1.75 25.96 -12.94
CA LYS A 197 0.35 26.05 -13.39
C LYS A 197 -0.62 25.28 -12.49
N LEU A 198 -0.17 24.12 -11.99
CA LEU A 198 -0.94 23.26 -11.11
C LEU A 198 -0.08 22.83 -9.93
N LEU A 199 -0.65 22.90 -8.73
CA LEU A 199 0.02 22.45 -7.52
C LEU A 199 -0.98 22.23 -6.37
N ARG A 200 -0.50 21.60 -5.30
CA ARG A 200 -1.20 21.46 -4.01
C ARG A 200 -0.28 21.84 -2.87
N LEU A 201 -0.87 22.27 -1.77
CA LEU A 201 -0.14 22.54 -0.53
C LEU A 201 -0.40 21.40 0.46
N GLN A 202 0.66 20.90 1.09
CA GLN A 202 0.60 19.94 2.15
C GLN A 202 1.29 20.51 3.38
N ILE A 203 0.60 20.56 4.53
CA ILE A 203 1.11 21.17 5.76
C ILE A 203 0.67 20.33 6.94
N GLU A 204 1.63 19.83 7.71
CA GLU A 204 1.36 19.15 8.97
C GLU A 204 1.23 20.15 10.12
N PHE A 205 0.32 19.88 11.04
CA PHE A 205 0.13 20.68 12.25
C PHE A 205 -0.26 19.79 13.43
N LYS A 206 -0.13 20.34 14.64
CA LYS A 206 -0.60 19.73 15.86
C LYS A 206 -1.81 20.49 16.41
N THR A 207 -2.67 19.79 17.12
CA THR A 207 -3.78 20.39 17.87
C THR A 207 -3.70 20.02 19.33
N ASN A 208 -4.16 20.91 20.20
CA ASN A 208 -4.35 20.66 21.63
C ASN A 208 -5.79 20.25 21.98
N LEU A 209 -6.66 20.12 20.99
CA LEU A 209 -8.04 19.69 21.18
C LEU A 209 -8.09 18.20 21.50
N SER A 210 -8.96 17.84 22.43
CA SER A 210 -9.26 16.43 22.71
C SER A 210 -10.03 15.82 21.54
N THR A 211 -9.67 14.61 21.16
CA THR A 211 -10.36 13.85 20.12
C THR A 211 -11.47 13.02 20.73
N GLU A 212 -12.70 13.24 20.28
CA GLU A 212 -13.83 12.40 20.64
C GLU A 212 -13.91 11.20 19.68
N TYR A 213 -13.94 9.99 20.24
CA TYR A 213 -14.12 8.75 19.49
C TYR A 213 -15.53 8.19 19.65
N THR A 214 -15.95 7.46 18.62
CA THR A 214 -17.18 6.66 18.64
C THR A 214 -16.87 5.27 18.07
N THR A 215 -17.47 4.24 18.66
CA THR A 215 -17.41 2.88 18.14
C THR A 215 -18.73 2.54 17.46
N LEU A 216 -18.63 2.20 16.19
CA LEU A 216 -19.75 1.75 15.35
C LEU A 216 -19.63 0.26 15.10
N GLN A 217 -20.76 -0.42 14.99
CA GLN A 217 -20.80 -1.86 14.71
C GLN A 217 -21.55 -2.13 13.42
N SER A 218 -21.07 -3.07 12.60
CA SER A 218 -21.77 -3.57 11.42
C SER A 218 -23.07 -4.29 11.80
N VAL A 219 -24.04 -4.36 10.89
CA VAL A 219 -25.33 -5.03 11.11
C VAL A 219 -25.14 -6.52 11.40
N ASN A 220 -24.20 -7.16 10.69
CA ASN A 220 -23.84 -8.57 10.91
C ASN A 220 -23.00 -8.81 12.17
N LYS A 221 -22.63 -7.76 12.91
CA LYS A 221 -21.83 -7.77 14.15
C LYS A 221 -20.41 -8.36 14.00
N VAL A 222 -19.91 -8.48 12.76
CA VAL A 222 -18.56 -8.98 12.49
C VAL A 222 -17.51 -7.89 12.67
N PHE A 223 -17.86 -6.62 12.35
CA PHE A 223 -16.91 -5.51 12.32
C PHE A 223 -17.24 -4.45 13.37
N ASN A 224 -16.20 -3.95 14.04
CA ASN A 224 -16.27 -2.80 14.94
C ASN A 224 -15.36 -1.70 14.42
N PHE A 225 -15.93 -0.55 14.05
CA PHE A 225 -15.18 0.61 13.59
C PHE A 225 -14.98 1.60 14.71
N ASN A 226 -13.73 1.85 15.12
CA ASN A 226 -13.38 2.92 16.04
C ASN A 226 -12.99 4.17 15.24
N ALA A 227 -13.86 5.17 15.21
CA ALA A 227 -13.68 6.38 14.41
C ALA A 227 -13.68 7.65 15.28
N VAL A 228 -12.91 8.64 14.85
CA VAL A 228 -13.10 10.01 15.34
C VAL A 228 -14.50 10.45 14.97
N LYS A 229 -15.25 11.01 15.93
CA LYS A 229 -16.70 11.32 15.82
C LYS A 229 -17.04 12.12 14.57
N ARG A 230 -16.20 13.09 14.17
CA ARG A 230 -16.38 13.89 12.94
C ARG A 230 -16.39 13.07 11.65
N TYR A 231 -15.77 11.88 11.66
CA TYR A 231 -15.69 10.96 10.51
C TYR A 231 -16.64 9.76 10.64
N ALA A 232 -17.56 9.78 11.61
CA ALA A 232 -18.49 8.68 11.88
C ALA A 232 -19.36 8.31 10.65
N THR A 233 -19.74 9.27 9.85
CA THR A 233 -20.54 9.04 8.62
C THR A 233 -19.74 8.20 7.61
N TYR A 234 -18.47 8.52 7.39
CA TYR A 234 -17.60 7.73 6.50
C TYR A 234 -17.34 6.33 7.06
N ALA A 235 -17.12 6.20 8.37
CA ALA A 235 -16.99 4.91 9.03
C ALA A 235 -18.25 4.05 8.88
N SER A 236 -19.43 4.65 9.01
CA SER A 236 -20.72 3.97 8.76
C SER A 236 -20.85 3.50 7.32
N SER A 237 -20.40 4.29 6.33
CA SER A 237 -20.42 3.89 4.93
C SER A 237 -19.55 2.66 4.67
N ILE A 238 -18.35 2.60 5.26
CA ILE A 238 -17.47 1.42 5.17
C ILE A 238 -18.10 0.20 5.85
N LEU A 239 -18.73 0.34 7.01
CA LEU A 239 -19.43 -0.77 7.66
C LEU A 239 -20.59 -1.29 6.81
N ASN A 240 -21.37 -0.39 6.19
CA ASN A 240 -22.44 -0.76 5.27
C ASN A 240 -21.90 -1.49 4.03
N LEU A 241 -20.76 -1.07 3.50
CA LEU A 241 -20.07 -1.80 2.44
C LEU A 241 -19.71 -3.22 2.89
N TYR A 242 -19.09 -3.36 4.06
CA TYR A 242 -18.70 -4.66 4.61
C TYR A 242 -19.91 -5.58 4.81
N ASP A 243 -21.02 -5.08 5.32
CA ASP A 243 -22.27 -5.86 5.44
C ASP A 243 -22.78 -6.36 4.07
N ARG A 244 -22.66 -5.54 3.02
CA ARG A 244 -23.08 -5.90 1.65
C ARG A 244 -22.19 -6.96 1.01
N ILE A 245 -20.86 -6.91 1.24
CA ILE A 245 -19.90 -7.79 0.56
C ILE A 245 -19.52 -9.02 1.39
N TYR A 246 -19.78 -9.07 2.70
CA TYR A 246 -19.35 -10.13 3.59
C TYR A 246 -19.73 -11.54 3.10
N ASN A 247 -20.97 -11.71 2.66
CA ASN A 247 -21.45 -13.00 2.14
C ASN A 247 -20.73 -13.39 0.82
N ASN A 248 -20.33 -12.43 0.00
CA ASN A 248 -19.56 -12.69 -1.21
C ASN A 248 -18.16 -13.19 -0.86
N PHE A 249 -17.53 -12.56 0.14
CA PHE A 249 -16.23 -12.98 0.65
C PHE A 249 -16.27 -14.37 1.28
N THR A 250 -17.24 -14.65 2.14
CA THR A 250 -17.38 -15.98 2.78
C THR A 250 -17.58 -17.09 1.76
N ARG A 251 -18.31 -16.84 0.68
CA ARG A 251 -18.51 -17.80 -0.42
C ARG A 251 -17.25 -17.94 -1.28
N LEU A 252 -16.58 -16.82 -1.59
CA LEU A 252 -15.37 -16.84 -2.41
C LEU A 252 -14.23 -17.58 -1.72
N PHE A 253 -13.92 -17.20 -0.49
CA PHE A 253 -12.77 -17.75 0.26
C PHE A 253 -13.09 -19.03 1.04
N ASN A 254 -14.35 -19.45 1.05
CA ASN A 254 -14.84 -20.64 1.78
C ASN A 254 -14.49 -20.63 3.28
N VAL A 255 -14.47 -19.45 3.91
CA VAL A 255 -14.18 -19.25 5.33
C VAL A 255 -15.06 -18.15 5.93
N THR A 256 -15.18 -18.15 7.27
CA THR A 256 -15.81 -17.08 8.04
C THR A 256 -14.80 -16.43 8.98
N LEU A 257 -14.90 -15.12 9.16
CA LEU A 257 -14.06 -14.40 10.12
C LEU A 257 -14.54 -14.59 11.55
N THR A 258 -13.63 -14.54 12.50
CA THR A 258 -13.95 -14.57 13.94
C THR A 258 -14.23 -13.14 14.43
N PRO A 259 -15.47 -12.83 14.84
CA PRO A 259 -15.80 -11.49 15.34
C PRO A 259 -15.17 -11.20 16.71
N PRO A 260 -14.92 -9.93 17.07
CA PRO A 260 -15.03 -8.77 16.19
C PRO A 260 -13.73 -8.50 15.42
N VAL A 261 -13.83 -8.09 14.16
CA VAL A 261 -12.73 -7.53 13.38
C VAL A 261 -12.71 -6.02 13.63
N GLY A 262 -11.60 -5.51 14.13
CA GLY A 262 -11.41 -4.09 14.37
C GLY A 262 -11.10 -3.33 13.09
N VAL A 263 -11.71 -2.16 12.91
CA VAL A 263 -11.45 -1.24 11.80
C VAL A 263 -11.21 0.16 12.35
N GLN A 264 -10.31 0.91 11.76
CA GLN A 264 -10.06 2.30 12.14
C GLN A 264 -9.51 3.14 10.99
N PHE A 265 -9.74 4.45 11.04
CA PHE A 265 -8.98 5.40 10.23
C PHE A 265 -7.64 5.69 10.88
N PHE A 266 -6.63 5.95 10.03
CA PHE A 266 -5.35 6.48 10.47
C PHE A 266 -4.92 7.65 9.60
N LEU A 267 -4.04 8.49 10.12
CA LEU A 267 -3.40 9.58 9.40
C LEU A 267 -1.94 9.16 9.14
N PRO A 268 -1.52 8.92 7.89
CA PRO A 268 -0.16 8.51 7.57
C PRO A 268 0.89 9.54 7.98
N ASN A 269 2.16 9.16 7.95
CA ASN A 269 3.26 10.12 8.06
C ASN A 269 3.22 11.13 6.92
N PHE A 270 3.86 12.27 7.11
CA PHE A 270 3.83 13.36 6.15
C PHE A 270 4.28 12.94 4.75
N ASP A 271 5.38 12.18 4.65
CA ASP A 271 5.95 11.73 3.37
C ASP A 271 5.15 10.57 2.74
N GLU A 272 4.37 9.83 3.52
CA GLU A 272 3.59 8.67 3.10
C GLU A 272 2.11 9.01 2.87
N PHE A 273 1.71 10.27 3.04
CA PHE A 273 0.31 10.70 3.12
C PHE A 273 -0.52 10.28 1.91
N LEU A 274 0.05 10.29 0.72
CA LEU A 274 -0.61 9.91 -0.54
C LEU A 274 -0.28 8.50 -1.02
N SER A 275 0.73 7.85 -0.45
CA SER A 275 1.29 6.60 -0.98
C SER A 275 0.71 5.34 -0.33
N ILE A 276 0.12 5.45 0.86
CA ILE A 276 -0.44 4.32 1.60
C ILE A 276 -1.95 4.46 1.66
N GLY A 277 -2.67 3.55 1.01
CA GLY A 277 -4.15 3.48 1.04
C GLY A 277 -4.68 2.93 2.36
N GLY A 278 -4.15 1.81 2.78
CA GLY A 278 -4.48 1.11 4.01
C GLY A 278 -3.38 0.14 4.40
N PHE A 279 -3.57 -0.57 5.50
CA PHE A 279 -2.77 -1.72 5.87
C PHE A 279 -3.46 -2.59 6.92
N THR A 280 -3.24 -3.89 6.80
CA THR A 280 -3.66 -4.89 7.78
C THR A 280 -2.41 -5.58 8.33
N PRO A 281 -1.96 -5.27 9.56
CA PRO A 281 -0.81 -5.94 10.14
C PRO A 281 -1.14 -7.42 10.37
N PHE A 282 -0.15 -8.28 10.20
CA PHE A 282 -0.31 -9.71 10.43
C PHE A 282 0.80 -10.27 11.31
N SER A 283 0.49 -11.36 12.00
CA SER A 283 1.40 -12.11 12.85
C SER A 283 1.02 -13.59 12.85
N THR A 284 1.76 -14.40 13.58
CA THR A 284 1.41 -15.81 13.81
C THR A 284 0.04 -16.00 14.49
N ALA A 285 -0.49 -14.96 15.15
CA ALA A 285 -1.83 -14.96 15.74
C ALA A 285 -2.94 -14.62 14.72
N GLY A 286 -2.60 -14.23 13.50
CA GLY A 286 -3.54 -13.85 12.44
C GLY A 286 -3.45 -12.39 12.04
N ALA A 287 -4.49 -11.90 11.36
CA ALA A 287 -4.62 -10.51 10.93
C ALA A 287 -5.00 -9.59 12.11
N GLY A 288 -4.41 -8.41 12.15
CA GLY A 288 -4.69 -7.35 13.11
C GLY A 288 -5.89 -6.49 12.71
N LYS A 289 -5.93 -5.24 13.18
CA LYS A 289 -6.98 -4.30 12.77
C LYS A 289 -6.79 -3.84 11.33
N ILE A 290 -7.89 -3.63 10.63
CA ILE A 290 -7.92 -2.93 9.33
C ILE A 290 -7.68 -1.44 9.57
N ASN A 291 -6.66 -0.88 8.94
CA ASN A 291 -6.32 0.54 9.01
C ASN A 291 -6.53 1.16 7.64
N ILE A 292 -7.36 2.21 7.55
CA ILE A 292 -7.73 2.88 6.31
C ILE A 292 -7.23 4.32 6.38
N ASN A 293 -6.49 4.76 5.38
CA ASN A 293 -6.01 6.14 5.30
C ASN A 293 -7.20 7.10 5.13
N ILE A 294 -7.37 7.98 6.10
CA ILE A 294 -8.48 8.94 6.14
C ILE A 294 -8.47 9.90 4.94
N PHE A 295 -7.33 10.12 4.28
CA PHE A 295 -7.23 10.98 3.11
C PHE A 295 -8.22 10.61 2.01
N PHE A 296 -8.46 9.31 1.82
CA PHE A 296 -9.27 8.81 0.70
C PHE A 296 -10.77 9.05 0.84
N ILE A 297 -11.24 9.60 1.98
CA ILE A 297 -12.62 10.15 2.05
C ILE A 297 -12.83 11.32 1.06
N ARG A 298 -11.75 11.89 0.55
CA ARG A 298 -11.72 13.01 -0.40
C ARG A 298 -11.53 12.57 -1.85
N ALA A 299 -11.36 11.28 -2.09
CA ALA A 299 -11.17 10.71 -3.43
C ALA A 299 -12.52 10.51 -4.14
N VAL A 300 -12.45 10.00 -5.37
CA VAL A 300 -13.63 9.60 -6.14
C VAL A 300 -14.43 8.57 -5.33
N ASN A 301 -15.75 8.70 -5.34
CA ASN A 301 -16.64 7.77 -4.65
C ASN A 301 -16.38 6.32 -5.14
N GLY A 302 -15.99 5.45 -4.23
CA GLY A 302 -15.56 4.09 -4.53
C GLY A 302 -14.07 3.84 -4.30
N THR A 303 -13.21 4.86 -4.28
CA THR A 303 -11.77 4.67 -4.02
C THR A 303 -11.51 4.16 -2.60
N ILE A 304 -12.09 4.80 -1.59
CA ILE A 304 -11.93 4.34 -0.20
C ILE A 304 -12.60 2.98 0.02
N GLU A 305 -13.66 2.68 -0.71
CA GLU A 305 -14.34 1.39 -0.69
C GLU A 305 -13.47 0.27 -1.28
N VAL A 306 -12.73 0.55 -2.35
CA VAL A 306 -11.73 -0.39 -2.91
C VAL A 306 -10.65 -0.65 -1.87
N ILE A 307 -10.07 0.39 -1.26
CA ILE A 307 -9.05 0.27 -0.22
C ILE A 307 -9.57 -0.56 0.96
N ALA A 308 -10.75 -0.23 1.48
CA ALA A 308 -11.35 -0.95 2.59
C ALA A 308 -11.61 -2.43 2.26
N THR A 309 -12.03 -2.73 1.02
CA THR A 309 -12.27 -4.09 0.54
C THR A 309 -10.96 -4.86 0.33
N HIS A 310 -9.91 -4.19 -0.14
CA HIS A 310 -8.56 -4.73 -0.25
C HIS A 310 -8.03 -5.18 1.13
N GLU A 311 -8.11 -4.32 2.13
CA GLU A 311 -7.69 -4.65 3.50
C GLU A 311 -8.52 -5.78 4.12
N LEU A 312 -9.81 -5.85 3.80
CA LEU A 312 -10.66 -6.95 4.20
C LEU A 312 -10.24 -8.28 3.56
N ALA A 313 -9.79 -8.26 2.29
CA ALA A 313 -9.36 -9.46 1.58
C ALA A 313 -8.18 -10.14 2.30
N HIS A 314 -7.25 -9.37 2.86
CA HIS A 314 -6.15 -9.92 3.64
C HIS A 314 -6.61 -10.78 4.83
N HIS A 315 -7.68 -10.37 5.54
CA HIS A 315 -8.26 -11.19 6.62
C HIS A 315 -8.77 -12.53 6.12
N PHE A 316 -9.45 -12.53 4.97
CA PHE A 316 -9.99 -13.76 4.39
C PHE A 316 -8.90 -14.68 3.84
N LEU A 317 -7.88 -14.13 3.17
CA LEU A 317 -6.73 -14.88 2.64
C LEU A 317 -5.95 -15.57 3.77
N ILE A 318 -5.63 -14.84 4.85
CA ILE A 318 -4.97 -15.40 6.03
C ILE A 318 -5.85 -16.49 6.67
N LYS A 319 -7.16 -16.25 6.79
CA LYS A 319 -8.09 -17.23 7.35
C LYS A 319 -8.26 -18.46 6.47
N ALA A 320 -8.12 -18.32 5.15
CA ALA A 320 -8.12 -19.43 4.19
C ALA A 320 -6.80 -20.23 4.19
N GLY A 321 -5.80 -19.84 4.98
CA GLY A 321 -4.54 -20.57 5.14
C GLY A 321 -3.42 -20.12 4.21
N LEU A 322 -3.61 -19.04 3.47
CA LEU A 322 -2.55 -18.41 2.68
C LEU A 322 -1.83 -17.36 3.54
N SER A 323 -0.51 -17.49 3.64
CA SER A 323 0.29 -16.55 4.42
C SER A 323 0.92 -15.50 3.50
N PRO A 324 0.86 -14.19 3.85
CA PRO A 324 1.58 -13.17 3.10
C PRO A 324 3.11 -13.32 3.18
N THR A 325 3.64 -14.07 4.17
CA THR A 325 5.08 -14.36 4.23
C THR A 325 5.54 -15.35 3.16
N ASP A 326 4.65 -16.20 2.67
CA ASP A 326 4.96 -17.23 1.70
C ASP A 326 4.63 -16.77 0.26
N PHE A 327 3.54 -15.99 0.10
CA PHE A 327 3.02 -15.57 -1.21
C PHE A 327 2.53 -14.13 -1.22
N LEU A 328 3.38 -13.15 -0.86
CA LEU A 328 2.95 -11.76 -0.81
C LEU A 328 2.37 -11.29 -2.16
N TRP A 329 3.01 -11.69 -3.28
CA TRP A 329 2.53 -11.36 -4.63
C TRP A 329 1.10 -11.85 -4.90
N PHE A 330 0.78 -13.08 -4.48
CA PHE A 330 -0.56 -13.64 -4.67
C PHE A 330 -1.57 -13.00 -3.72
N HIS A 331 -1.12 -12.69 -2.50
CA HIS A 331 -1.92 -12.02 -1.48
C HIS A 331 -2.37 -10.63 -1.93
N GLU A 332 -1.42 -9.81 -2.40
CA GLU A 332 -1.69 -8.47 -2.89
C GLU A 332 -2.46 -8.51 -4.21
N GLY A 333 -2.07 -9.38 -5.15
CA GLY A 333 -2.79 -9.53 -6.41
C GLY A 333 -4.25 -9.95 -6.23
N MET A 334 -4.54 -10.87 -5.29
CA MET A 334 -5.91 -11.27 -4.95
C MET A 334 -6.67 -10.15 -4.27
N ALA A 335 -6.04 -9.42 -3.33
CA ALA A 335 -6.68 -8.30 -2.65
C ALA A 335 -7.07 -7.19 -3.64
N GLU A 336 -6.17 -6.83 -4.56
CA GLU A 336 -6.47 -5.86 -5.65
C GLU A 336 -7.58 -6.36 -6.57
N TYR A 337 -7.45 -7.57 -7.12
CA TYR A 337 -8.42 -8.11 -8.05
C TYR A 337 -9.83 -8.23 -7.47
N VAL A 338 -9.95 -8.76 -6.25
CA VAL A 338 -11.24 -8.95 -5.59
C VAL A 338 -11.86 -7.61 -5.21
N SER A 339 -11.06 -6.66 -4.71
CA SER A 339 -11.56 -5.35 -4.27
C SER A 339 -12.15 -4.57 -5.44
N VAL A 340 -11.38 -4.38 -6.53
CA VAL A 340 -11.88 -3.63 -7.70
C VAL A 340 -13.08 -4.33 -8.33
N THR A 341 -13.06 -5.68 -8.43
CA THR A 341 -14.14 -6.45 -9.07
C THR A 341 -15.45 -6.37 -8.27
N LEU A 342 -15.40 -6.50 -6.96
CA LEU A 342 -16.61 -6.48 -6.13
C LEU A 342 -17.17 -5.07 -5.98
N VAL A 343 -16.31 -4.07 -5.78
CA VAL A 343 -16.75 -2.67 -5.63
C VAL A 343 -17.30 -2.12 -6.96
N GLU A 344 -16.70 -2.49 -8.12
CA GLU A 344 -17.24 -2.19 -9.45
C GLU A 344 -18.66 -2.78 -9.62
N ARG A 345 -18.88 -4.04 -9.25
CA ARG A 345 -20.22 -4.69 -9.31
C ARG A 345 -21.26 -4.01 -8.42
N LEU A 346 -20.85 -3.27 -7.42
CA LEU A 346 -21.74 -2.46 -6.58
C LEU A 346 -22.07 -1.09 -7.20
N GLY A 347 -21.47 -0.76 -8.36
CA GLY A 347 -21.73 0.46 -9.11
C GLY A 347 -20.91 1.67 -8.66
N TYR A 348 -19.79 1.48 -7.96
CA TYR A 348 -18.91 2.57 -7.56
C TYR A 348 -17.96 2.99 -8.68
N GLU A 349 -17.98 4.27 -9.02
CA GLU A 349 -17.17 4.84 -10.10
C GLU A 349 -15.66 4.76 -9.82
N GLY A 350 -15.24 4.98 -8.56
CA GLY A 350 -13.85 4.90 -8.16
C GLY A 350 -13.23 3.52 -8.40
N ALA A 351 -14.01 2.44 -8.32
CA ALA A 351 -13.52 1.11 -8.64
C ALA A 351 -13.21 0.92 -10.13
N VAL A 352 -14.00 1.55 -11.02
CA VAL A 352 -13.73 1.56 -12.47
C VAL A 352 -12.44 2.32 -12.77
N HIS A 353 -12.22 3.46 -12.11
CA HIS A 353 -10.98 4.23 -12.24
C HIS A 353 -9.77 3.43 -11.76
N GLU A 354 -9.87 2.81 -10.59
CA GLU A 354 -8.77 2.04 -10.00
C GLU A 354 -8.42 0.82 -10.87
N LYS A 355 -9.43 0.09 -11.34
CA LYS A 355 -9.22 -1.02 -12.27
C LYS A 355 -8.52 -0.57 -13.57
N ASN A 356 -8.96 0.53 -14.16
CA ASN A 356 -8.32 1.07 -15.37
C ASN A 356 -6.86 1.48 -15.11
N ASN A 357 -6.57 2.07 -13.95
CA ASN A 357 -5.20 2.43 -13.55
C ASN A 357 -4.32 1.18 -13.39
N LEU A 358 -4.81 0.14 -12.73
CA LEU A 358 -4.12 -1.14 -12.57
C LEU A 358 -3.88 -1.83 -13.92
N ASP A 359 -4.91 -1.92 -14.78
CA ASP A 359 -4.81 -2.52 -16.11
C ASP A 359 -3.81 -1.76 -16.99
N GLN A 360 -3.85 -0.42 -16.97
CA GLN A 360 -2.94 0.41 -17.74
C GLN A 360 -1.50 0.33 -17.19
N GLY A 361 -1.31 0.42 -15.88
CA GLY A 361 -0.01 0.32 -15.24
C GLY A 361 0.64 -1.05 -15.49
N ALA A 362 -0.12 -2.12 -15.34
CA ALA A 362 0.33 -3.47 -15.65
C ALA A 362 0.73 -3.61 -17.13
N SER A 363 -0.14 -3.16 -18.05
CA SER A 363 0.13 -3.25 -19.50
C SER A 363 1.40 -2.50 -19.91
N GLN A 364 1.61 -1.29 -19.39
CA GLN A 364 2.82 -0.50 -19.66
C GLN A 364 4.07 -1.20 -19.13
N LEU A 365 4.00 -1.74 -17.91
CA LEU A 365 5.13 -2.46 -17.30
C LEU A 365 5.49 -3.73 -18.08
N ILE A 366 4.49 -4.50 -18.52
CA ILE A 366 4.70 -5.72 -19.30
C ILE A 366 5.32 -5.42 -20.66
N GLN A 367 4.91 -4.32 -21.32
CA GLN A 367 5.57 -3.88 -22.55
C GLN A 367 7.05 -3.55 -22.35
N GLN A 368 7.44 -3.06 -21.16
CA GLN A 368 8.84 -2.75 -20.83
C GLN A 368 9.65 -3.98 -20.46
N LEU A 369 9.08 -4.89 -19.67
CA LEU A 369 9.78 -6.05 -19.12
C LEU A 369 9.74 -7.27 -20.03
N GLY A 370 8.65 -7.46 -20.79
CA GLY A 370 8.27 -8.71 -21.45
C GLY A 370 7.58 -9.69 -20.51
N GLU A 371 6.56 -10.41 -20.98
CA GLU A 371 5.76 -11.33 -20.16
C GLU A 371 6.61 -12.43 -19.49
N GLN A 372 7.67 -12.87 -20.13
CA GLN A 372 8.56 -13.93 -19.61
C GLN A 372 9.41 -13.48 -18.40
N ASN A 373 9.35 -12.24 -17.99
CA ASN A 373 10.16 -11.68 -16.90
C ASN A 373 9.34 -11.27 -15.67
N LEU A 374 8.12 -11.75 -15.52
CA LEU A 374 7.23 -11.37 -14.41
C LEU A 374 7.52 -12.14 -13.11
N GLY A 375 8.28 -13.23 -13.18
CA GLY A 375 8.59 -14.12 -12.05
C GLY A 375 9.35 -13.47 -10.90
N PHE A 376 9.88 -12.24 -11.04
CA PHE A 376 10.57 -11.53 -9.95
C PHE A 376 9.67 -11.31 -8.73
N VAL A 377 8.34 -11.23 -8.92
CA VAL A 377 7.37 -11.03 -7.82
C VAL A 377 7.33 -12.20 -6.83
N GLN A 378 7.77 -13.40 -7.22
CA GLN A 378 7.88 -14.55 -6.32
C GLN A 378 8.75 -14.27 -5.09
N ASN A 379 9.75 -13.38 -5.24
CA ASN A 379 10.70 -13.03 -4.19
C ASN A 379 10.25 -11.83 -3.37
N TRP A 380 9.02 -11.36 -3.56
CA TRP A 380 8.49 -10.24 -2.78
C TRP A 380 8.37 -10.63 -1.31
N ASN A 381 9.11 -9.91 -0.48
CA ASN A 381 9.19 -10.16 0.96
C ASN A 381 8.57 -8.99 1.72
N PRO A 382 7.59 -9.23 2.61
CA PRO A 382 6.95 -8.17 3.38
C PRO A 382 7.89 -7.42 4.34
N SER A 383 9.04 -8.01 4.67
CA SER A 383 10.05 -7.37 5.53
C SER A 383 10.95 -6.38 4.80
N VAL A 384 10.91 -6.33 3.47
CA VAL A 384 11.76 -5.47 2.63
C VAL A 384 10.89 -4.75 1.62
N SER A 385 10.82 -3.43 1.74
CA SER A 385 10.14 -2.61 0.71
C SER A 385 11.06 -2.45 -0.51
N PRO A 386 10.67 -2.98 -1.68
CA PRO A 386 11.46 -2.79 -2.90
C PRO A 386 11.41 -1.33 -3.36
N THR A 387 12.47 -0.88 -4.04
CA THR A 387 12.57 0.49 -4.57
C THR A 387 11.41 0.85 -5.50
N ASN A 388 10.87 -0.15 -6.23
CA ASN A 388 9.76 0.01 -7.18
C ASN A 388 8.57 -0.85 -6.77
N VAL A 389 8.05 -0.65 -5.56
CA VAL A 389 6.94 -1.45 -5.00
C VAL A 389 5.71 -1.46 -5.92
N GLY A 390 5.41 -0.37 -6.62
CA GLY A 390 4.31 -0.29 -7.58
C GLY A 390 4.40 -1.35 -8.69
N ASN A 391 5.62 -1.74 -9.12
CA ASN A 391 5.80 -2.80 -10.11
C ASN A 391 5.38 -4.16 -9.56
N TYR A 392 5.62 -4.41 -8.27
CA TYR A 392 5.20 -5.66 -7.62
C TYR A 392 3.68 -5.74 -7.53
N TYR A 393 3.00 -4.66 -7.15
CA TYR A 393 1.53 -4.59 -7.15
C TYR A 393 0.97 -4.79 -8.57
N ALA A 394 1.47 -4.06 -9.56
CA ALA A 394 0.99 -4.13 -10.93
C ALA A 394 1.13 -5.54 -11.54
N VAL A 395 2.29 -6.21 -11.35
CA VAL A 395 2.50 -7.58 -11.84
C VAL A 395 1.67 -8.58 -11.06
N SER A 396 1.56 -8.45 -9.74
CA SER A 396 0.73 -9.33 -8.90
C SER A 396 -0.74 -9.27 -9.32
N TYR A 397 -1.26 -8.06 -9.50
CA TYR A 397 -2.60 -7.86 -10.04
C TYR A 397 -2.76 -8.47 -11.44
N TYR A 398 -1.80 -8.24 -12.35
CA TYR A 398 -1.85 -8.79 -13.70
C TYR A 398 -1.94 -10.32 -13.70
N VAL A 399 -1.05 -11.00 -12.98
CA VAL A 399 -1.03 -12.46 -12.91
C VAL A 399 -2.37 -13.00 -12.40
N VAL A 400 -2.88 -12.44 -11.31
CA VAL A 400 -4.15 -12.88 -10.73
C VAL A 400 -5.33 -12.55 -11.63
N SER A 401 -5.40 -11.34 -12.19
CA SER A 401 -6.49 -10.94 -13.08
C SER A 401 -6.49 -11.73 -14.39
N ARG A 402 -5.30 -12.06 -14.92
CA ARG A 402 -5.16 -12.86 -16.14
C ARG A 402 -5.63 -14.30 -15.91
N LEU A 403 -5.22 -14.95 -14.82
CA LEU A 403 -5.73 -16.26 -14.46
C LEU A 403 -7.26 -16.25 -14.27
N ALA A 404 -7.80 -15.21 -13.63
CA ALA A 404 -9.24 -15.04 -13.53
C ALA A 404 -9.92 -14.94 -14.92
N GLN A 405 -9.37 -14.14 -15.80
CA GLN A 405 -9.90 -13.95 -17.17
C GLN A 405 -9.90 -15.26 -17.96
N ASP A 406 -8.84 -16.05 -17.86
CA ASP A 406 -8.67 -17.26 -18.63
C ASP A 406 -9.50 -18.44 -18.08
N TYR A 407 -9.80 -18.46 -16.76
CA TYR A 407 -10.41 -19.64 -16.12
C TYR A 407 -11.76 -19.38 -15.42
N GLY A 408 -12.39 -18.23 -15.59
CA GLY A 408 -13.77 -18.02 -15.13
C GLY A 408 -13.98 -17.06 -13.98
N GLY A 409 -13.05 -16.12 -13.76
CA GLY A 409 -13.21 -15.00 -12.84
C GLY A 409 -13.22 -15.39 -11.37
N LEU A 410 -14.13 -14.81 -10.61
CA LEU A 410 -14.26 -15.12 -9.19
C LEU A 410 -14.71 -16.57 -8.92
N ASP A 411 -15.42 -17.21 -9.84
CA ASP A 411 -15.85 -18.60 -9.66
C ASP A 411 -14.67 -19.57 -9.75
N TYR A 412 -13.65 -19.27 -10.59
CA TYR A 412 -12.38 -19.99 -10.61
C TYR A 412 -11.68 -19.94 -9.24
N TYR A 413 -11.55 -18.74 -8.66
CA TYR A 413 -10.93 -18.60 -7.34
C TYR A 413 -11.77 -19.20 -6.22
N LYS A 414 -13.09 -19.11 -6.31
CA LYS A 414 -13.99 -19.82 -5.36
C LYS A 414 -13.68 -21.32 -5.35
N HIS A 415 -13.59 -21.94 -6.52
CA HIS A 415 -13.25 -23.35 -6.62
C HIS A 415 -11.84 -23.65 -6.07
N PHE A 416 -10.87 -22.78 -6.34
CA PHE A 416 -9.53 -22.87 -5.75
C PHE A 416 -9.58 -22.87 -4.21
N PHE A 417 -10.30 -21.93 -3.59
CA PHE A 417 -10.41 -21.85 -2.14
C PHE A 417 -11.19 -23.03 -1.53
N GLU A 418 -12.15 -23.58 -2.25
CA GLU A 418 -12.82 -24.82 -1.85
C GLU A 418 -11.83 -26.00 -1.82
N LEU A 419 -10.95 -26.11 -2.81
CA LEU A 419 -9.96 -27.18 -2.93
C LEU A 419 -8.85 -27.10 -1.88
N ILE A 420 -8.41 -25.92 -1.49
CA ILE A 420 -7.36 -25.74 -0.48
C ILE A 420 -7.89 -25.76 0.96
N HIS A 421 -9.20 -25.90 1.18
CA HIS A 421 -9.76 -25.91 2.52
C HIS A 421 -9.15 -27.02 3.38
N GLY A 422 -8.50 -26.64 4.48
CA GLY A 422 -7.78 -27.57 5.36
C GLY A 422 -6.43 -28.09 4.81
N VAL A 423 -5.99 -27.60 3.68
CA VAL A 423 -4.67 -27.90 3.10
C VAL A 423 -3.68 -26.81 3.49
N LYS A 424 -2.45 -27.21 3.81
CA LYS A 424 -1.36 -26.27 3.99
C LYS A 424 -0.73 -25.93 2.65
N VAL A 425 -0.84 -24.67 2.24
CA VAL A 425 -0.21 -24.14 1.02
C VAL A 425 0.90 -23.19 1.47
N ASP A 426 2.15 -23.66 1.43
CA ASP A 426 3.34 -22.89 1.88
C ASP A 426 4.49 -22.92 0.87
N ASP A 427 4.24 -23.43 -0.33
CA ASP A 427 5.18 -23.41 -1.47
C ASP A 427 4.44 -23.19 -2.79
N ILE A 428 5.17 -22.66 -3.79
CA ILE A 428 4.59 -22.27 -5.08
C ILE A 428 4.12 -23.48 -5.90
N GLU A 429 4.73 -24.62 -5.74
CA GLU A 429 4.37 -25.85 -6.44
C GLU A 429 2.99 -26.31 -6.01
N THR A 430 2.73 -26.27 -4.70
CA THR A 430 1.41 -26.57 -4.12
C THR A 430 0.37 -25.53 -4.56
N LEU A 431 0.72 -24.24 -4.53
CA LEU A 431 -0.16 -23.17 -5.02
C LEU A 431 -0.54 -23.43 -6.49
N ALA A 432 0.45 -23.62 -7.39
CA ALA A 432 0.24 -23.88 -8.81
C ALA A 432 -0.57 -25.15 -9.08
N LEU A 433 -0.32 -26.22 -8.31
CA LEU A 433 -1.09 -27.46 -8.40
C LEU A 433 -2.58 -27.25 -8.15
N TYR A 434 -2.92 -26.51 -7.08
CA TYR A 434 -4.33 -26.28 -6.74
C TYR A 434 -4.99 -25.25 -7.67
N LEU A 435 -4.24 -24.24 -8.15
CA LEU A 435 -4.70 -23.35 -9.21
C LEU A 435 -5.00 -24.14 -10.49
N SER A 436 -4.13 -25.08 -10.87
CA SER A 436 -4.32 -25.96 -12.04
C SER A 436 -5.53 -26.88 -11.86
N LYS A 437 -5.74 -27.43 -10.67
CA LYS A 437 -6.92 -28.25 -10.37
C LYS A 437 -8.22 -27.45 -10.46
N ALA A 438 -8.21 -26.23 -9.95
CA ALA A 438 -9.37 -25.33 -10.02
C ALA A 438 -9.71 -24.95 -11.47
N ALA A 439 -8.69 -24.74 -12.30
CA ALA A 439 -8.80 -24.42 -13.71
C ALA A 439 -9.18 -25.64 -14.58
N ASN A 440 -8.95 -26.84 -14.07
CA ASN A 440 -8.91 -28.07 -14.88
C ASN A 440 -7.96 -27.93 -16.10
N ALA A 441 -6.86 -27.21 -15.92
CA ALA A 441 -5.85 -26.89 -16.92
C ALA A 441 -4.49 -26.71 -16.24
N ASP A 442 -3.41 -26.74 -17.00
CA ASP A 442 -2.06 -26.59 -16.47
C ASP A 442 -1.68 -25.11 -16.27
N VAL A 443 -1.93 -24.59 -15.07
CA VAL A 443 -1.56 -23.22 -14.69
C VAL A 443 -0.05 -23.10 -14.42
N ALA A 444 0.63 -24.21 -14.07
CA ALA A 444 2.07 -24.16 -13.83
C ALA A 444 2.83 -23.80 -15.11
N LEU A 445 2.41 -24.27 -16.29
CA LEU A 445 2.98 -23.87 -17.57
C LEU A 445 2.78 -22.37 -17.83
N ALA A 446 1.59 -21.83 -17.60
CA ALA A 446 1.34 -20.38 -17.76
C ALA A 446 2.25 -19.55 -16.82
N LEU A 447 2.42 -19.98 -15.57
CA LEU A 447 3.33 -19.32 -14.64
C LEU A 447 4.80 -19.43 -15.11
N GLN A 448 5.24 -20.57 -15.65
CA GLN A 448 6.58 -20.73 -16.23
C GLN A 448 6.80 -19.80 -17.42
N ASP A 449 5.81 -19.67 -18.32
CA ASP A 449 5.84 -18.74 -19.45
C ASP A 449 5.98 -17.28 -19.00
N TRP A 450 5.44 -16.94 -17.83
CA TRP A 450 5.61 -15.62 -17.20
C TRP A 450 6.91 -15.49 -16.39
N GLY A 451 7.78 -16.50 -16.45
CA GLY A 451 9.10 -16.47 -15.80
C GLY A 451 9.10 -16.88 -14.32
N PHE A 452 8.00 -17.47 -13.82
CA PHE A 452 7.99 -18.02 -12.47
C PHE A 452 8.81 -19.32 -12.41
N ASN A 453 9.57 -19.45 -11.34
CA ASN A 453 10.29 -20.69 -11.05
C ASN A 453 9.37 -21.65 -10.29
N VAL A 454 8.61 -22.45 -11.01
CA VAL A 454 7.64 -23.41 -10.47
C VAL A 454 7.76 -24.73 -11.21
N ILE A 455 7.57 -25.85 -10.50
CA ILE A 455 7.51 -27.17 -11.09
C ILE A 455 6.06 -27.47 -11.45
N ASP A 456 5.89 -28.03 -12.63
CA ASP A 456 4.60 -28.55 -13.06
C ASP A 456 4.34 -29.93 -12.40
N LEU A 457 3.63 -29.89 -11.28
CA LEU A 457 3.16 -31.08 -10.58
C LEU A 457 1.83 -31.61 -11.16
N TYR A 458 1.17 -30.82 -12.01
CA TYR A 458 -0.12 -31.19 -12.60
C TYR A 458 0.03 -32.08 -13.82
N ALA A 459 1.15 -31.99 -14.55
CA ALA A 459 1.42 -32.80 -15.74
C ALA A 459 1.50 -34.31 -15.47
N SER A 460 1.89 -34.73 -14.25
CA SER A 460 1.95 -36.15 -13.86
C SER A 460 0.77 -36.50 -12.96
N PRO A 461 -0.24 -37.24 -13.47
CA PRO A 461 -1.39 -37.65 -12.65
C PRO A 461 -1.02 -38.43 -11.39
N GLU A 462 -0.01 -39.32 -11.51
CA GLU A 462 0.44 -40.14 -10.37
C GLU A 462 1.11 -39.31 -9.27
N ILE A 463 1.96 -38.34 -9.64
CA ILE A 463 2.61 -37.44 -8.69
C ILE A 463 1.58 -36.54 -8.04
N ARG A 464 0.65 -36.00 -8.83
CA ARG A 464 -0.45 -35.15 -8.36
C ARG A 464 -1.31 -35.84 -7.31
N GLU A 465 -1.73 -37.07 -7.59
CA GLU A 465 -2.55 -37.84 -6.63
C GLU A 465 -1.80 -38.09 -5.32
N LYS A 466 -0.55 -38.51 -5.39
CA LYS A 466 0.29 -38.72 -4.20
C LYS A 466 0.51 -37.46 -3.38
N ILE A 467 0.73 -36.32 -4.03
CA ILE A 467 0.86 -35.03 -3.34
C ILE A 467 -0.41 -34.68 -2.58
N VAL A 468 -1.57 -34.80 -3.23
CA VAL A 468 -2.87 -34.53 -2.61
C VAL A 468 -3.14 -35.50 -1.44
N GLU A 469 -2.83 -36.79 -1.61
CA GLU A 469 -2.93 -37.78 -0.55
C GLU A 469 -2.03 -37.41 0.64
N THR A 470 -0.76 -37.08 0.37
CA THR A 470 0.21 -36.70 1.40
C THR A 470 -0.28 -35.46 2.20
N GLN A 471 -0.76 -34.45 1.51
CA GLN A 471 -1.26 -33.24 2.15
C GLN A 471 -2.48 -33.51 3.03
N ARG A 472 -3.40 -34.37 2.57
CA ARG A 472 -4.57 -34.80 3.36
C ARG A 472 -4.14 -35.58 4.61
N ALA A 473 -3.20 -36.51 4.47
CA ALA A 473 -2.65 -37.26 5.59
C ALA A 473 -2.03 -36.33 6.63
N ILE A 474 -1.19 -35.39 6.22
CA ILE A 474 -0.56 -34.39 7.11
C ILE A 474 -1.62 -33.48 7.77
N ALA A 475 -2.61 -33.02 7.02
CA ALA A 475 -3.69 -32.17 7.55
C ALA A 475 -4.53 -32.89 8.61
N ALA A 476 -4.74 -34.21 8.45
CA ALA A 476 -5.48 -35.03 9.39
C ALA A 476 -4.74 -35.25 10.73
N VAL A 477 -3.43 -35.03 10.80
CA VAL A 477 -2.66 -35.19 12.04
C VAL A 477 -3.06 -34.12 13.06
N SER A 478 -3.57 -34.56 14.21
CA SER A 478 -3.93 -33.66 15.32
C SER A 478 -2.72 -32.83 15.78
N PRO A 479 -2.91 -31.54 16.17
CA PRO A 479 -1.85 -30.69 16.75
C PRO A 479 -1.14 -31.31 17.97
N VAL A 480 -1.79 -32.21 18.69
CA VAL A 480 -1.19 -32.95 19.83
C VAL A 480 0.02 -33.77 19.38
N PHE A 481 0.08 -34.19 18.12
CA PHE A 481 1.15 -34.99 17.54
C PHE A 481 2.15 -34.16 16.74
N GLN A 482 2.28 -32.88 17.07
CA GLN A 482 3.08 -31.89 16.33
C GLN A 482 4.50 -32.33 15.96
N PRO A 483 5.31 -33.01 16.79
CA PRO A 483 6.65 -33.43 16.37
C PRO A 483 6.65 -34.31 15.13
N TYR A 484 5.69 -35.23 15.00
CA TYR A 484 5.57 -36.14 13.85
C TYR A 484 4.86 -35.48 12.67
N LYS A 485 3.94 -34.54 12.92
CA LYS A 485 3.38 -33.70 11.88
C LYS A 485 4.48 -32.89 11.18
N SER A 486 5.33 -32.22 11.95
CA SER A 486 6.47 -31.44 11.41
C SER A 486 7.48 -32.33 10.67
N LEU A 487 7.68 -33.58 11.13
CA LEU A 487 8.54 -34.53 10.44
C LEU A 487 7.95 -34.97 9.09
N ALA A 488 6.64 -35.21 9.02
CA ALA A 488 5.94 -35.51 7.77
C ALA A 488 6.01 -34.32 6.80
N GLU A 489 5.79 -33.09 7.28
CA GLU A 489 5.95 -31.86 6.51
C GLU A 489 7.39 -31.70 5.97
N PHE A 490 8.40 -32.03 6.76
CA PHE A 490 9.79 -32.03 6.32
C PHE A 490 10.02 -32.97 5.13
N PHE A 491 9.56 -34.23 5.22
CA PHE A 491 9.71 -35.19 4.12
C PHE A 491 8.91 -34.79 2.89
N TYR A 492 7.73 -34.20 3.05
CA TYR A 492 6.98 -33.59 1.96
C TYR A 492 7.79 -32.51 1.23
N LYS A 493 8.41 -31.58 1.96
CA LYS A 493 9.27 -30.54 1.36
C LYS A 493 10.51 -31.14 0.66
N GLN A 494 11.12 -32.18 1.23
CA GLN A 494 12.23 -32.88 0.57
C GLN A 494 11.77 -33.60 -0.71
N ALA A 495 10.55 -34.11 -0.77
CA ALA A 495 9.96 -34.69 -1.97
C ALA A 495 9.84 -33.65 -3.10
N LEU A 496 9.32 -32.45 -2.80
CA LEU A 496 9.25 -31.36 -3.76
C LEU A 496 10.64 -30.96 -4.29
N LEU A 497 11.65 -30.89 -3.41
CA LEU A 497 13.03 -30.64 -3.81
C LEU A 497 13.62 -31.73 -4.70
N SER A 498 13.23 -33.01 -4.48
CA SER A 498 13.63 -34.13 -5.35
C SER A 498 13.02 -34.00 -6.74
N PHE A 499 11.73 -33.65 -6.83
CA PHE A 499 11.07 -33.38 -8.10
C PHE A 499 11.74 -32.21 -8.84
N LYS A 500 12.13 -31.14 -8.13
CA LYS A 500 12.92 -30.01 -8.70
C LYS A 500 14.24 -30.44 -9.33
N ARG A 501 14.83 -31.52 -8.86
CA ARG A 501 16.09 -32.08 -9.39
C ARG A 501 15.85 -33.14 -10.48
N GLY A 502 14.59 -33.38 -10.87
CA GLY A 502 14.22 -34.42 -11.82
C GLY A 502 14.22 -35.85 -11.23
N ASP A 503 14.42 -36.01 -9.93
CA ASP A 503 14.37 -37.31 -9.25
C ASP A 503 12.92 -37.66 -8.85
N THR A 504 12.15 -38.13 -9.82
CA THR A 504 10.73 -38.48 -9.61
C THR A 504 10.56 -39.69 -8.70
N ALA A 505 11.47 -40.67 -8.76
CA ALA A 505 11.43 -41.88 -7.92
C ALA A 505 11.75 -41.53 -6.45
N GLY A 506 12.80 -40.77 -6.21
CA GLY A 506 13.15 -40.28 -4.87
C GLY A 506 12.05 -39.40 -4.27
N GLY A 507 11.48 -38.49 -5.04
CA GLY A 507 10.36 -37.66 -4.63
C GLY A 507 9.12 -38.48 -4.23
N SER A 508 8.75 -39.47 -5.06
CA SER A 508 7.60 -40.36 -4.75
C SER A 508 7.82 -41.19 -3.49
N ASN A 509 9.04 -41.66 -3.23
CA ASN A 509 9.39 -42.41 -2.01
C ASN A 509 9.30 -41.52 -0.76
N LEU A 510 9.73 -40.26 -0.87
CA LEU A 510 9.63 -39.28 0.23
C LEU A 510 8.18 -38.90 0.53
N LEU A 511 7.30 -38.78 -0.48
CA LEU A 511 5.87 -38.59 -0.26
C LEU A 511 5.28 -39.79 0.48
N GLN A 512 5.61 -41.03 0.09
CA GLN A 512 5.14 -42.22 0.77
C GLN A 512 5.59 -42.29 2.22
N LEU A 513 6.84 -41.89 2.49
CA LEU A 513 7.38 -41.81 3.86
C LEU A 513 6.63 -40.75 4.69
N ALA A 514 6.31 -39.60 4.10
CA ALA A 514 5.53 -38.55 4.76
C ALA A 514 4.12 -39.03 5.15
N ILE A 515 3.45 -39.78 4.25
CA ILE A 515 2.14 -40.40 4.54
C ILE A 515 2.25 -41.39 5.72
N ILE A 516 3.24 -42.30 5.66
CA ILE A 516 3.45 -43.29 6.74
C ILE A 516 3.68 -42.60 8.09
N ILE A 517 4.49 -41.56 8.13
CA ILE A 517 4.76 -40.81 9.36
C ILE A 517 3.50 -40.10 9.86
N ALA A 518 2.69 -39.51 8.96
CA ALA A 518 1.45 -38.87 9.31
C ALA A 518 0.42 -39.88 9.91
N ASP A 519 0.24 -41.00 9.26
CA ASP A 519 -0.70 -42.05 9.68
C ASP A 519 -0.29 -42.70 11.01
N LEU A 520 1.01 -42.89 11.21
CA LEU A 520 1.55 -43.49 12.44
C LEU A 520 1.81 -42.48 13.56
N ALA A 521 1.58 -41.18 13.37
CA ALA A 521 1.89 -40.12 14.34
C ALA A 521 1.33 -40.41 15.76
N PRO A 522 0.10 -40.92 15.96
CA PRO A 522 -0.40 -41.26 17.27
C PRO A 522 0.40 -42.40 17.95
N LEU A 523 0.72 -43.46 17.21
CA LEU A 523 1.50 -44.58 17.70
C LEU A 523 2.94 -44.19 18.06
N LEU A 524 3.59 -43.42 17.18
CA LEU A 524 4.94 -42.92 17.39
C LEU A 524 5.02 -42.03 18.63
N THR A 525 4.01 -41.20 18.85
CA THR A 525 3.91 -40.36 20.05
C THR A 525 3.81 -41.20 21.32
N LEU A 526 2.97 -42.21 21.33
CA LEU A 526 2.85 -43.13 22.46
C LEU A 526 4.16 -43.85 22.76
N LEU A 527 4.85 -44.36 21.74
CA LEU A 527 6.14 -45.02 21.88
C LEU A 527 7.22 -44.06 22.44
N THR A 528 7.21 -42.81 22.00
CA THR A 528 8.14 -41.78 22.50
C THR A 528 7.88 -41.49 23.97
N ILE A 529 6.63 -41.32 24.37
CA ILE A 529 6.25 -41.11 25.78
C ILE A 529 6.69 -42.31 26.63
N ALA A 530 6.43 -43.54 26.18
CA ALA A 530 6.82 -44.75 26.88
C ALA A 530 8.37 -44.84 27.03
N ALA A 531 9.12 -44.52 26.00
CA ALA A 531 10.59 -44.47 26.06
C ALA A 531 11.10 -43.45 27.07
N ILE A 532 10.52 -42.22 27.07
CA ILE A 532 10.89 -41.16 28.02
C ILE A 532 10.59 -41.61 29.46
N LEU A 533 9.42 -42.17 29.69
CA LEU A 533 9.06 -42.71 31.02
C LEU A 533 10.01 -43.81 31.45
N GLY A 534 10.37 -44.74 30.56
CA GLY A 534 11.36 -45.79 30.81
C GLY A 534 12.74 -45.21 31.22
N ILE A 535 13.20 -44.19 30.53
CA ILE A 535 14.47 -43.50 30.86
C ILE A 535 14.38 -42.82 32.24
N ILE A 536 13.26 -42.15 32.55
CA ILE A 536 13.03 -41.51 33.85
C ILE A 536 13.05 -42.56 34.96
N VAL A 537 12.31 -43.68 34.82
CA VAL A 537 12.27 -44.75 35.79
C VAL A 537 13.66 -45.37 35.98
N TYR A 538 14.40 -45.62 34.92
CA TYR A 538 15.77 -46.13 35.00
C TYR A 538 16.71 -45.12 35.74
N ALA A 539 16.60 -43.86 35.41
CA ALA A 539 17.41 -42.82 36.10
C ALA A 539 17.09 -42.71 37.60
N LEU A 540 15.82 -42.81 37.97
CA LEU A 540 15.38 -42.81 39.36
C LEU A 540 15.84 -44.07 40.08
N HIS A 541 15.74 -45.25 39.47
CA HIS A 541 16.26 -46.49 40.01
C HIS A 541 17.77 -46.41 40.28
N ARG A 542 18.53 -45.97 39.31
CA ARG A 542 19.99 -45.79 39.43
C ARG A 542 20.38 -44.76 40.49
N ARG A 543 19.58 -43.70 40.70
CA ARG A 543 19.76 -42.76 41.81
C ARG A 543 19.48 -43.40 43.15
N SER A 544 18.42 -44.22 43.27
CA SER A 544 18.08 -44.94 44.48
C SER A 544 19.15 -45.97 44.87
N GLU A 545 19.70 -46.71 43.90
CA GLU A 545 20.84 -47.60 44.13
C GLU A 545 22.09 -46.89 44.63
N LYS A 546 22.46 -45.77 44.02
CA LYS A 546 23.59 -44.94 44.48
C LYS A 546 23.36 -44.36 45.89
N ALA A 547 22.10 -44.02 46.24
CA ALA A 547 21.74 -43.56 47.57
C ALA A 547 21.88 -44.68 48.63
N LYS A 548 21.44 -45.91 48.30
CA LYS A 548 21.65 -47.09 49.16
C LYS A 548 23.11 -47.39 49.40
N LEU A 549 23.94 -47.36 48.37
CA LEU A 549 25.39 -47.54 48.46
C LEU A 549 26.07 -46.48 49.34
N ARG A 550 25.60 -45.24 49.30
CA ARG A 550 26.12 -44.17 50.19
C ARG A 550 25.69 -44.31 51.64
N SER A 551 24.53 -44.89 51.91
CA SER A 551 24.04 -45.15 53.28
C SER A 551 24.72 -46.34 53.94
N THR A 552 25.40 -47.20 53.19
CA THR A 552 26.17 -48.38 53.72
C THR A 552 27.63 -48.08 53.98
N VAL A 553 28.13 -46.87 53.64
CA VAL A 553 29.46 -46.43 54.00
C VAL A 553 29.40 -45.91 55.45
N PRO A 554 30.10 -46.54 56.42
CA PRO A 554 30.11 -46.03 57.79
C PRO A 554 30.69 -44.60 57.86
N PRO A 555 30.19 -43.78 58.77
CA PRO A 555 30.72 -42.44 58.94
C PRO A 555 32.23 -42.48 59.25
N PRO A 556 33.02 -41.56 58.75
CA PRO A 556 34.43 -41.51 59.05
C PRO A 556 34.61 -41.41 60.56
N PRO A 557 35.64 -42.06 61.14
CA PRO A 557 35.88 -42.01 62.57
C PRO A 557 36.09 -40.54 63.04
N PRO A 558 35.62 -40.19 64.24
CA PRO A 558 35.75 -38.82 64.75
C PRO A 558 37.22 -38.42 64.77
N GLU A 559 37.55 -37.27 64.18
CA GLU A 559 38.89 -36.69 64.30
C GLU A 559 39.21 -36.41 65.78
N ILE A 560 40.18 -37.14 66.28
CA ILE A 560 40.72 -36.88 67.66
C ILE A 560 41.64 -35.66 67.50
N PHE A 561 41.12 -34.49 67.80
CA PHE A 561 42.00 -33.34 68.01
C PHE A 561 42.83 -33.52 69.27
N PRO A 562 44.16 -33.43 69.19
CA PRO A 562 44.99 -33.37 70.40
C PRO A 562 44.63 -32.13 71.18
N LYS A 563 44.29 -32.33 72.50
CA LYS A 563 44.15 -31.23 73.40
C LYS A 563 45.51 -30.52 73.48
N SER A 564 45.60 -29.25 73.06
CA SER A 564 46.69 -28.39 73.36
C SER A 564 46.77 -28.20 74.90
N ALA A 565 47.87 -28.57 75.44
CA ALA A 565 48.23 -28.22 76.82
C ALA A 565 48.57 -26.73 76.86
N GLU A 566 47.97 -26.07 77.86
CA GLU A 566 48.11 -24.67 78.37
C GLU A 566 47.54 -23.58 77.46
#